data_0c79b15a505c738f2cb4018bfa1fa661
#
_entry.id   0c79b15a505c738f2cb4018bfa1fa661
#
_cell.length_a   1.000
_cell.length_b   1.000
_cell.length_c   1.000
_cell.angle_alpha   90.00
_cell.angle_beta   90.00
_cell.angle_gamma   90.00
#
_symmetry.space_group_name_H-M   'P 1'
#
loop_
_entity.id
_entity.type
_entity.pdbx_description
1 polymer ?
#
loop_
_entity_poly.entity_id
_entity_poly.type
_entity_poly.pdbx_seq_one_letter_code
_entity_poly.pdbx_strand_id
1 'polypeptide(L)'
;MSNRSSRTFLWESHVGIALTALSLGRSLINHAGPQHLSAPPRFGVLGTHPPALCGVASFSAALVAGLEANGAAVTVVRVADGSTSPDARVVGELVSDSAASSAACADLLNQRDIAVIHHGFGIYGGANGAQLVDVMEGLRVPAIVVAHEIPADPTASERSVFESIVAQADHVVVTSDAAARQLNSSFAVERHKVSAIAHGATIPLGVALKRAGRPTVLTWGLLGPGKGVERVIDSMGALHELRGRPQYLIAGPTHPKVVAAEGEAYREARIEQVRNSGLTGSVVFDPAYRSGSAIAAMVQSSAVVVLPYDASHQVSSGALVNAVASGRPVVATAFPHAVELLGTGAGIIVDHDDPEALTSALRKVLSDPRLAGNMAAEGRRLAPSLAWPQVATSYLTLAQRLLRERRALV
;
A
#
# COMPACT_ATOMS: atom_id res chain seq x y z
N MET A 1 -66.69 -12.83 -35.81
CA MET A 1 -66.87 -14.13 -35.21
C MET A 1 -65.87 -14.25 -34.09
N SER A 2 -66.40 -14.30 -32.92
CA SER A 2 -66.10 -15.03 -31.68
C SER A 2 -64.80 -14.64 -31.00
N ASN A 3 -64.71 -13.91 -29.95
CA ASN A 3 -65.33 -13.86 -28.59
C ASN A 3 -64.57 -14.70 -27.57
N ARG A 4 -64.33 -14.02 -26.44
CA ARG A 4 -64.05 -14.52 -25.07
C ARG A 4 -62.59 -14.74 -24.71
N SER A 5 -62.17 -14.47 -23.51
CA SER A 5 -62.65 -13.67 -22.35
C SER A 5 -61.58 -13.70 -21.26
N SER A 6 -61.56 -12.63 -20.55
CA SER A 6 -60.95 -12.37 -19.22
C SER A 6 -60.82 -13.58 -18.29
N ARG A 7 -59.78 -13.59 -17.47
CA ARG A 7 -59.92 -13.88 -16.02
C ARG A 7 -58.75 -13.34 -15.20
N THR A 8 -59.10 -12.31 -14.46
CA THR A 8 -58.47 -11.82 -13.23
C THR A 8 -58.56 -12.89 -12.16
N PHE A 9 -57.51 -13.13 -11.42
CA PHE A 9 -57.62 -13.75 -10.11
C PHE A 9 -56.86 -12.91 -9.07
N LEU A 10 -57.67 -12.18 -8.30
CA LEU A 10 -57.35 -11.68 -6.97
C LEU A 10 -57.32 -12.87 -5.98
N TRP A 11 -56.37 -12.91 -5.07
CA TRP A 11 -56.48 -13.62 -3.83
C TRP A 11 -56.03 -12.71 -2.67
N GLU A 12 -57.04 -12.15 -2.03
CA GLU A 12 -57.02 -11.77 -0.62
C GLU A 12 -57.32 -13.01 0.24
N SER A 13 -56.70 -13.09 1.35
CA SER A 13 -57.33 -13.38 2.69
C SER A 13 -56.26 -13.90 3.65
N HIS A 14 -56.06 -13.17 4.68
CA HIS A 14 -56.61 -13.31 6.04
C HIS A 14 -55.92 -14.32 6.94
N VAL A 15 -55.44 -13.73 8.02
CA VAL A 15 -55.66 -14.07 9.44
C VAL A 15 -54.73 -15.05 10.11
N GLY A 16 -54.26 -14.58 11.24
CA GLY A 16 -54.00 -15.43 12.36
C GLY A 16 -53.09 -14.85 13.41
N ILE A 17 -53.65 -13.93 14.22
CA ILE A 17 -53.04 -13.58 15.51
C ILE A 17 -53.20 -14.81 16.42
N ALA A 18 -52.10 -15.35 16.92
CA ALA A 18 -52.11 -16.19 18.10
C ALA A 18 -51.05 -15.67 19.09
N LEU A 19 -51.52 -14.87 20.00
CA LEU A 19 -50.87 -14.60 21.29
C LEU A 19 -50.87 -15.90 22.12
N THR A 20 -49.68 -16.43 22.37
CA THR A 20 -49.54 -17.39 23.48
C THR A 20 -48.39 -16.87 24.35
N ALA A 21 -48.83 -16.28 25.46
CA ALA A 21 -47.97 -15.98 26.59
C ALA A 21 -47.54 -17.29 27.23
N LEU A 22 -46.26 -17.53 27.36
CA LEU A 22 -45.70 -18.47 28.32
C LEU A 22 -44.53 -17.81 29.06
N SER A 23 -44.69 -17.84 30.31
CA SER A 23 -43.97 -17.23 31.40
C SER A 23 -42.55 -17.75 31.60
N LEU A 24 -41.69 -16.81 32.10
CA LEU A 24 -40.67 -17.05 33.10
C LEU A 24 -39.51 -17.99 32.75
N GLY A 25 -38.50 -17.43 32.15
CA GLY A 25 -37.12 -17.83 32.32
C GLY A 25 -36.30 -16.61 32.68
N ARG A 26 -36.02 -16.37 33.96
CA ARG A 26 -35.00 -15.41 34.40
C ARG A 26 -33.67 -15.87 33.86
N SER A 27 -33.28 -15.38 32.65
CA SER A 27 -31.92 -15.46 32.18
C SER A 27 -31.13 -14.37 32.90
N LEU A 28 -30.20 -14.79 33.71
CA LEU A 28 -29.17 -13.95 34.32
C LEU A 28 -28.50 -13.12 33.24
N ILE A 29 -28.90 -11.86 33.14
CA ILE A 29 -28.12 -10.86 32.43
C ILE A 29 -26.83 -10.74 33.25
N ASN A 30 -25.79 -11.46 32.82
CA ASN A 30 -24.45 -11.15 33.22
C ASN A 30 -24.21 -9.71 32.78
N HIS A 31 -24.31 -8.78 33.72
CA HIS A 31 -23.72 -7.47 33.60
C HIS A 31 -22.21 -7.73 33.52
N ALA A 32 -21.70 -7.92 32.29
CA ALA A 32 -20.32 -7.58 32.02
C ALA A 32 -20.21 -6.10 32.40
N GLY A 33 -19.57 -5.85 33.53
CA GLY A 33 -19.26 -4.51 33.97
C GLY A 33 -18.58 -3.74 32.80
N PRO A 34 -18.59 -2.39 32.83
CA PRO A 34 -17.98 -1.62 31.78
C PRO A 34 -16.57 -2.18 31.57
N GLN A 35 -16.34 -2.77 30.40
CA GLN A 35 -14.97 -3.10 29.99
C GLN A 35 -14.25 -1.75 30.06
N HIS A 36 -13.38 -1.57 31.04
CA HIS A 36 -12.43 -0.49 31.06
C HIS A 36 -11.72 -0.54 29.72
N LEU A 37 -12.08 0.36 28.82
CA LEU A 37 -11.34 0.60 27.60
C LEU A 37 -9.93 1.03 28.06
N SER A 38 -9.03 0.07 28.18
CA SER A 38 -7.64 0.38 28.46
C SER A 38 -7.18 1.32 27.36
N ALA A 39 -6.48 2.39 27.73
CA ALA A 39 -5.92 3.33 26.77
C ALA A 39 -5.22 2.57 25.64
N PRO A 40 -5.31 3.06 24.38
CA PRO A 40 -4.60 2.43 23.27
C PRO A 40 -3.12 2.27 23.61
N PRO A 41 -2.46 1.21 23.11
CA PRO A 41 -1.03 1.02 23.32
C PRO A 41 -0.22 2.21 22.80
N ARG A 42 0.90 2.51 23.46
CA ARG A 42 1.88 3.48 22.99
C ARG A 42 2.84 2.79 22.02
N PHE A 43 2.99 3.33 20.82
CA PHE A 43 3.82 2.76 19.78
C PHE A 43 5.18 3.45 19.67
N GLY A 44 6.25 2.66 19.52
CA GLY A 44 7.54 3.11 19.03
C GLY A 44 7.72 2.64 17.59
N VAL A 45 7.93 3.54 16.64
CA VAL A 45 8.11 3.20 15.22
C VAL A 45 9.58 3.40 14.84
N LEU A 46 10.20 2.38 14.24
CA LEU A 46 11.56 2.47 13.69
C LEU A 46 11.53 2.29 12.17
N GLY A 47 12.20 3.18 11.45
CA GLY A 47 12.37 3.08 10.00
C GLY A 47 12.73 4.41 9.35
N THR A 48 12.73 4.44 8.03
CA THR A 48 12.79 5.70 7.30
C THR A 48 11.52 6.51 7.56
N HIS A 49 11.67 7.84 7.71
CA HIS A 49 10.56 8.76 7.97
C HIS A 49 10.84 10.09 7.25
N PRO A 50 9.83 10.89 6.89
CA PRO A 50 10.08 12.20 6.28
C PRO A 50 11.07 13.05 7.11
N PRO A 51 11.96 13.81 6.40
CA PRO A 51 11.89 14.18 5.00
C PRO A 51 12.52 13.19 4.00
N ALA A 52 12.91 11.98 4.42
CA ALA A 52 13.45 10.97 3.51
C ALA A 52 12.51 10.71 2.33
N LEU A 53 13.03 10.79 1.11
CA LEU A 53 12.26 10.65 -0.14
C LEU A 53 12.18 9.19 -0.58
N CYS A 54 11.39 8.39 0.12
CA CYS A 54 11.15 6.99 -0.26
C CYS A 54 9.74 6.51 0.11
N GLY A 55 9.33 5.39 -0.46
CA GLY A 55 8.01 4.79 -0.24
C GLY A 55 7.79 4.37 1.21
N VAL A 56 8.82 3.83 1.86
CA VAL A 56 8.75 3.38 3.26
C VAL A 56 8.58 4.57 4.21
N ALA A 57 9.27 5.70 3.95
CA ALA A 57 9.08 6.92 4.74
C ALA A 57 7.66 7.46 4.66
N SER A 58 7.07 7.44 3.46
CA SER A 58 5.67 7.84 3.25
C SER A 58 4.71 6.89 3.94
N PHE A 59 4.96 5.57 3.89
CA PHE A 59 4.19 4.56 4.59
C PHE A 59 4.26 4.77 6.12
N SER A 60 5.48 4.93 6.65
CA SER A 60 5.71 5.18 8.08
C SER A 60 4.91 6.38 8.59
N ALA A 61 5.02 7.53 7.91
CA ALA A 61 4.30 8.74 8.29
C ALA A 61 2.78 8.55 8.25
N ALA A 62 2.26 7.84 7.25
CA ALA A 62 0.83 7.63 7.09
C ALA A 62 0.29 6.61 8.11
N LEU A 63 1.05 5.55 8.44
CA LEU A 63 0.70 4.61 9.50
C LEU A 63 0.68 5.33 10.86
N VAL A 64 1.70 6.12 11.17
CA VAL A 64 1.78 6.93 12.40
C VAL A 64 0.55 7.83 12.52
N ALA A 65 0.22 8.59 11.48
CA ALA A 65 -0.98 9.44 11.47
C ALA A 65 -2.28 8.62 11.64
N GLY A 66 -2.35 7.43 11.04
CA GLY A 66 -3.49 6.52 11.19
C GLY A 66 -3.64 5.96 12.61
N LEU A 67 -2.54 5.62 13.27
CA LEU A 67 -2.53 5.18 14.67
C LEU A 67 -2.97 6.30 15.61
N GLU A 68 -2.46 7.53 15.42
CA GLU A 68 -2.89 8.69 16.18
C GLU A 68 -4.36 9.05 15.97
N ALA A 69 -4.86 8.94 14.73
CA ALA A 69 -6.28 9.13 14.43
C ALA A 69 -7.18 8.13 15.16
N ASN A 70 -6.64 6.98 15.54
CA ASN A 70 -7.29 5.96 16.37
C ASN A 70 -6.96 6.11 17.88
N GLY A 71 -6.38 7.24 18.29
CA GLY A 71 -6.13 7.60 19.69
C GLY A 71 -4.85 7.01 20.31
N ALA A 72 -3.97 6.37 19.53
CA ALA A 72 -2.71 5.86 20.03
C ALA A 72 -1.66 6.98 20.15
N ALA A 73 -0.80 6.91 21.17
CA ALA A 73 0.39 7.74 21.24
C ALA A 73 1.54 7.08 20.44
N VAL A 74 2.20 7.84 19.58
CA VAL A 74 3.25 7.31 18.71
C VAL A 74 4.51 8.16 18.82
N THR A 75 5.67 7.51 18.89
CA THR A 75 6.99 8.13 18.70
C THR A 75 7.75 7.41 17.60
N VAL A 76 8.65 8.12 16.96
CA VAL A 76 9.44 7.64 15.84
C VAL A 76 10.93 7.73 16.16
N VAL A 77 11.64 6.65 15.93
CA VAL A 77 13.10 6.67 15.76
C VAL A 77 13.36 6.52 14.28
N ARG A 78 13.90 7.54 13.64
CA ARG A 78 14.13 7.49 12.19
C ARG A 78 15.55 7.01 11.88
N VAL A 79 15.73 6.37 10.75
CA VAL A 79 17.06 6.09 10.22
C VAL A 79 17.66 7.41 9.73
N ALA A 80 18.86 7.73 10.20
CA ALA A 80 19.58 8.94 9.84
C ALA A 80 19.96 8.94 8.35
N ASP A 81 19.69 10.03 7.65
CA ASP A 81 20.04 10.25 6.24
C ASP A 81 20.77 11.59 6.01
N GLY A 82 21.25 12.20 7.11
CA GLY A 82 21.91 13.52 7.09
C GLY A 82 20.96 14.71 7.06
N SER A 83 19.64 14.48 6.91
CA SER A 83 18.63 15.54 7.01
C SER A 83 18.06 15.62 8.43
N THR A 84 17.49 16.76 8.81
CA THR A 84 16.74 16.91 10.08
C THR A 84 15.25 16.82 9.84
N SER A 85 14.53 16.11 10.71
CA SER A 85 13.08 16.03 10.63
C SER A 85 12.41 17.13 11.46
N PRO A 86 11.44 17.87 10.90
CA PRO A 86 10.65 18.84 11.67
C PRO A 86 9.50 18.16 12.44
N ASP A 87 9.32 16.87 12.32
CA ASP A 87 8.24 16.12 12.96
C ASP A 87 8.54 15.93 14.45
N ALA A 88 7.73 16.52 15.32
CA ALA A 88 7.88 16.43 16.78
C ALA A 88 7.76 15.00 17.35
N ARG A 89 7.24 14.05 16.56
CA ARG A 89 7.18 12.63 16.94
C ARG A 89 8.52 11.94 16.82
N VAL A 90 9.46 12.50 16.07
CA VAL A 90 10.83 11.97 15.96
C VAL A 90 11.60 12.29 17.23
N VAL A 91 11.84 11.25 18.04
CA VAL A 91 12.50 11.36 19.36
C VAL A 91 13.96 10.95 19.31
N GLY A 92 14.44 10.41 18.19
CA GLY A 92 15.82 9.99 17.99
C GLY A 92 16.10 9.51 16.58
N GLU A 93 17.37 9.28 16.32
CA GLU A 93 17.84 8.77 15.02
C GLU A 93 18.73 7.54 15.22
N LEU A 94 18.56 6.56 14.33
CA LEU A 94 19.47 5.42 14.21
C LEU A 94 20.54 5.77 13.18
N VAL A 95 21.77 5.94 13.64
CA VAL A 95 22.93 6.17 12.78
C VAL A 95 23.48 4.84 12.30
N SER A 96 23.70 4.73 10.98
CA SER A 96 24.22 3.50 10.36
C SER A 96 25.57 3.10 10.97
N ASP A 97 25.76 1.79 11.14
CA ASP A 97 26.99 1.15 11.60
C ASP A 97 27.51 1.63 12.98
N SER A 98 26.61 2.10 13.84
CA SER A 98 26.91 2.55 15.18
C SER A 98 26.23 1.70 16.26
N ALA A 99 26.98 0.85 16.94
CA ALA A 99 26.45 0.01 18.03
C ALA A 99 25.86 0.84 19.19
N ALA A 100 26.47 1.98 19.52
CA ALA A 100 25.93 2.90 20.53
C ALA A 100 24.57 3.48 20.09
N SER A 101 24.42 3.78 18.80
CA SER A 101 23.14 4.25 18.25
C SER A 101 22.09 3.13 18.21
N SER A 102 22.48 1.88 17.93
CA SER A 102 21.58 0.71 17.99
C SER A 102 21.05 0.52 19.41
N ALA A 103 21.90 0.58 20.43
CA ALA A 103 21.51 0.48 21.84
C ALA A 103 20.57 1.64 22.26
N ALA A 104 20.89 2.88 21.90
CA ALA A 104 20.05 4.04 22.19
C ALA A 104 18.69 3.96 21.49
N CYS A 105 18.65 3.43 20.25
CA CYS A 105 17.40 3.17 19.52
C CYS A 105 16.52 2.15 20.26
N ALA A 106 17.09 1.01 20.68
CA ALA A 106 16.37 0.01 21.45
C ALA A 106 15.83 0.58 22.77
N ASP A 107 16.60 1.41 23.48
CA ASP A 107 16.16 2.05 24.72
C ASP A 107 14.99 3.03 24.49
N LEU A 108 14.99 3.79 23.41
CA LEU A 108 13.86 4.67 23.05
C LEU A 108 12.59 3.86 22.73
N LEU A 109 12.72 2.76 22.00
CA LEU A 109 11.61 1.86 21.68
C LEU A 109 11.07 1.17 22.95
N ASN A 110 11.94 0.77 23.85
CA ASN A 110 11.59 0.14 25.13
C ASN A 110 10.80 1.06 26.10
N GLN A 111 10.75 2.37 25.85
CA GLN A 111 9.89 3.31 26.59
C GLN A 111 8.44 3.27 26.13
N ARG A 112 8.11 2.46 25.13
CA ARG A 112 6.76 2.30 24.58
C ARG A 112 6.21 0.93 24.97
N ASP A 113 4.96 0.67 24.60
CA ASP A 113 4.33 -0.61 24.93
C ASP A 113 4.62 -1.65 23.86
N ILE A 114 4.85 -1.21 22.61
CA ILE A 114 5.13 -2.07 21.46
C ILE A 114 6.00 -1.32 20.43
N ALA A 115 6.90 -2.06 19.76
CA ALA A 115 7.70 -1.57 18.66
C ALA A 115 7.10 -2.00 17.32
N VAL A 116 7.07 -1.09 16.33
CA VAL A 116 6.78 -1.38 14.91
C VAL A 116 8.01 -1.01 14.10
N ILE A 117 8.58 -1.99 13.41
CA ILE A 117 9.86 -1.87 12.72
C ILE A 117 9.65 -2.07 11.23
N HIS A 118 9.95 -1.06 10.43
CA HIS A 118 9.88 -1.14 8.98
C HIS A 118 11.13 -1.79 8.41
N HIS A 119 11.00 -2.98 7.84
CA HIS A 119 12.11 -3.70 7.21
C HIS A 119 12.10 -3.55 5.68
N GLY A 120 13.28 -3.31 5.14
CA GLY A 120 13.63 -3.40 3.72
C GLY A 120 15.15 -3.50 3.61
N PHE A 121 15.64 -4.29 2.67
CA PHE A 121 17.07 -4.47 2.44
C PHE A 121 17.71 -3.12 2.03
N GLY A 122 18.71 -2.68 2.80
CA GLY A 122 19.39 -1.40 2.58
C GLY A 122 18.71 -0.18 3.22
N ILE A 123 17.81 -0.37 4.19
CA ILE A 123 17.32 0.69 5.09
C ILE A 123 18.31 0.94 6.22
N TYR A 124 18.87 -0.13 6.80
CA TYR A 124 19.75 -0.09 7.97
C TYR A 124 21.21 -0.34 7.58
N GLY A 125 22.13 0.06 8.43
CA GLY A 125 23.55 -0.21 8.27
C GLY A 125 23.91 -1.70 8.31
N GLY A 126 25.16 -2.01 7.99
CA GLY A 126 25.63 -3.38 7.84
C GLY A 126 25.21 -4.04 6.53
N ALA A 127 25.76 -5.21 6.25
CA ALA A 127 25.38 -5.99 5.08
C ALA A 127 23.90 -6.39 5.17
N ASN A 128 23.11 -6.04 4.15
CA ASN A 128 21.67 -6.32 4.05
C ASN A 128 20.84 -5.83 5.26
N GLY A 129 21.29 -4.77 5.96
CA GLY A 129 20.61 -4.22 7.12
C GLY A 129 20.86 -4.97 8.42
N ALA A 130 21.97 -5.69 8.54
CA ALA A 130 22.32 -6.50 9.71
C ALA A 130 22.31 -5.70 11.03
N GLN A 131 22.54 -4.39 11.01
CA GLN A 131 22.43 -3.52 12.18
C GLN A 131 21.06 -3.64 12.90
N LEU A 132 20.01 -4.00 12.16
CA LEU A 132 18.69 -4.17 12.77
C LEU A 132 18.66 -5.35 13.76
N VAL A 133 19.50 -6.38 13.56
CA VAL A 133 19.62 -7.51 14.50
C VAL A 133 20.06 -7.00 15.87
N ASP A 134 21.05 -6.10 15.91
CA ASP A 134 21.54 -5.51 17.18
C ASP A 134 20.45 -4.71 17.90
N VAL A 135 19.62 -3.97 17.14
CA VAL A 135 18.47 -3.25 17.72
C VAL A 135 17.45 -4.23 18.29
N MET A 136 17.13 -5.32 17.54
CA MET A 136 16.15 -6.33 17.96
C MET A 136 16.60 -7.04 19.24
N GLU A 137 17.88 -7.37 19.37
CA GLU A 137 18.46 -7.99 20.58
C GLU A 137 18.30 -7.11 21.83
N GLY A 138 18.29 -5.78 21.65
CA GLY A 138 18.09 -4.82 22.73
C GLY A 138 16.63 -4.61 23.14
N LEU A 139 15.64 -5.14 22.39
CA LEU A 139 14.24 -4.92 22.66
C LEU A 139 13.72 -5.76 23.83
N ARG A 140 12.95 -5.11 24.69
CA ARG A 140 12.23 -5.71 25.83
C ARG A 140 10.71 -5.64 25.66
N VAL A 141 10.22 -4.88 24.70
CA VAL A 141 8.80 -4.77 24.34
C VAL A 141 8.50 -5.68 23.15
N PRO A 142 7.23 -6.10 22.92
CA PRO A 142 6.88 -6.84 21.73
C PRO A 142 7.21 -6.07 20.46
N ALA A 143 7.68 -6.78 19.43
CA ALA A 143 8.09 -6.21 18.15
C ALA A 143 7.25 -6.75 17.00
N ILE A 144 6.67 -5.83 16.22
CA ILE A 144 6.04 -6.11 14.91
C ILE A 144 7.00 -5.67 13.83
N VAL A 145 7.49 -6.60 13.02
CA VAL A 145 8.29 -6.29 11.83
C VAL A 145 7.38 -6.16 10.61
N VAL A 146 7.41 -5.01 9.96
CA VAL A 146 6.68 -4.76 8.69
C VAL A 146 7.64 -4.96 7.54
N ALA A 147 7.52 -6.07 6.84
CA ALA A 147 8.38 -6.41 5.71
C ALA A 147 7.84 -5.78 4.41
N HIS A 148 8.53 -4.74 3.92
CA HIS A 148 8.17 -4.01 2.71
C HIS A 148 8.69 -4.65 1.43
N GLU A 149 9.78 -5.40 1.53
CA GLU A 149 10.47 -6.02 0.43
C GLU A 149 10.72 -7.49 0.76
N ILE A 150 10.29 -8.37 -0.11
CA ILE A 150 10.42 -9.81 0.03
C ILE A 150 10.95 -10.35 -1.30
N PRO A 151 12.28 -10.58 -1.43
CA PRO A 151 12.83 -11.16 -2.63
C PRO A 151 12.30 -12.59 -2.84
N ALA A 152 12.03 -12.94 -4.09
CA ALA A 152 11.60 -14.30 -4.45
C ALA A 152 12.77 -15.29 -4.34
N ASP A 153 13.96 -14.83 -4.66
CA ASP A 153 15.22 -15.58 -4.60
C ASP A 153 16.26 -14.81 -3.79
N PRO A 154 16.17 -14.83 -2.45
CA PRO A 154 17.12 -14.12 -1.60
C PRO A 154 18.50 -14.76 -1.63
N THR A 155 19.53 -13.93 -1.63
CA THR A 155 20.90 -14.39 -1.41
C THR A 155 21.04 -15.03 -0.02
N ALA A 156 22.08 -15.84 0.18
CA ALA A 156 22.34 -16.48 1.48
C ALA A 156 22.48 -15.45 2.61
N SER A 157 23.08 -14.30 2.33
CA SER A 157 23.25 -13.20 3.29
C SER A 157 21.93 -12.51 3.61
N GLU A 158 21.11 -12.18 2.62
CA GLU A 158 19.77 -11.62 2.82
C GLU A 158 18.89 -12.55 3.63
N ARG A 159 18.92 -13.86 3.29
CA ARG A 159 18.18 -14.89 4.03
C ARG A 159 18.60 -14.93 5.48
N SER A 160 19.90 -15.03 5.77
CA SER A 160 20.44 -15.15 7.12
C SER A 160 20.06 -13.93 7.98
N VAL A 161 20.23 -12.72 7.47
CA VAL A 161 19.91 -11.49 8.20
C VAL A 161 18.40 -11.40 8.46
N PHE A 162 17.58 -11.60 7.43
CA PHE A 162 16.14 -11.46 7.59
C PHE A 162 15.54 -12.54 8.52
N GLU A 163 15.98 -13.79 8.42
CA GLU A 163 15.55 -14.87 9.32
C GLU A 163 15.95 -14.60 10.77
N SER A 164 17.14 -14.00 11.01
CA SER A 164 17.56 -13.57 12.34
C SER A 164 16.66 -12.48 12.93
N ILE A 165 16.23 -11.52 12.10
CA ILE A 165 15.30 -10.46 12.50
C ILE A 165 13.92 -11.06 12.83
N VAL A 166 13.40 -11.93 11.95
CA VAL A 166 12.07 -12.53 12.09
C VAL A 166 12.01 -13.50 13.28
N ALA A 167 13.09 -14.21 13.58
CA ALA A 167 13.18 -15.09 14.76
C ALA A 167 12.96 -14.33 16.06
N GLN A 168 13.43 -13.08 16.14
CA GLN A 168 13.30 -12.19 17.30
C GLN A 168 11.98 -11.41 17.31
N ALA A 169 11.26 -11.34 16.20
CA ALA A 169 9.98 -10.65 16.12
C ALA A 169 8.85 -11.46 16.77
N ASP A 170 7.97 -10.79 17.52
CA ASP A 170 6.72 -11.38 18.00
C ASP A 170 5.71 -11.56 16.86
N HIS A 171 5.77 -10.70 15.84
CA HIS A 171 4.92 -10.81 14.64
C HIS A 171 5.53 -10.15 13.42
N VAL A 172 5.23 -10.70 12.24
CA VAL A 172 5.62 -10.16 10.93
C VAL A 172 4.37 -9.76 10.16
N VAL A 173 4.35 -8.51 9.71
CA VAL A 173 3.31 -7.98 8.85
C VAL A 173 3.86 -7.82 7.44
N VAL A 174 3.11 -8.29 6.47
CA VAL A 174 3.30 -8.04 5.04
C VAL A 174 2.08 -7.32 4.47
N THR A 175 2.21 -6.70 3.29
CA THR A 175 1.19 -5.77 2.79
C THR A 175 0.22 -6.37 1.78
N SER A 176 0.30 -7.68 1.51
CA SER A 176 -0.59 -8.43 0.62
C SER A 176 -0.55 -9.92 0.94
N ASP A 177 -1.55 -10.67 0.52
CA ASP A 177 -1.53 -12.14 0.62
C ASP A 177 -0.46 -12.75 -0.31
N ALA A 178 -0.18 -12.12 -1.45
CA ALA A 178 0.92 -12.49 -2.33
C ALA A 178 2.27 -12.39 -1.60
N ALA A 179 2.47 -11.32 -0.82
CA ALA A 179 3.67 -11.15 0.00
C ALA A 179 3.75 -12.21 1.11
N ALA A 180 2.63 -12.57 1.74
CA ALA A 180 2.61 -13.63 2.74
C ALA A 180 2.98 -15.00 2.14
N ARG A 181 2.46 -15.31 0.95
CA ARG A 181 2.83 -16.55 0.24
C ARG A 181 4.32 -16.57 -0.12
N GLN A 182 4.85 -15.48 -0.68
CA GLN A 182 6.26 -15.36 -1.04
C GLN A 182 7.17 -15.46 0.17
N LEU A 183 6.84 -14.77 1.27
CA LEU A 183 7.58 -14.85 2.53
C LEU A 183 7.68 -16.30 3.03
N ASN A 184 6.54 -17.00 3.09
CA ASN A 184 6.48 -18.38 3.55
C ASN A 184 7.17 -19.39 2.62
N SER A 185 7.40 -19.05 1.35
CA SER A 185 8.12 -19.91 0.39
C SER A 185 9.62 -19.64 0.34
N SER A 186 10.04 -18.39 0.58
CA SER A 186 11.42 -17.96 0.40
C SER A 186 12.24 -17.94 1.70
N PHE A 187 11.59 -17.93 2.87
CA PHE A 187 12.25 -17.79 4.17
C PHE A 187 11.70 -18.77 5.21
N ALA A 188 12.56 -19.15 6.16
CA ALA A 188 12.15 -19.94 7.32
C ALA A 188 11.46 -19.05 8.36
N VAL A 189 10.13 -18.95 8.24
CA VAL A 189 9.29 -18.14 9.13
C VAL A 189 8.16 -18.98 9.69
N GLU A 190 7.87 -18.81 10.97
CA GLU A 190 6.72 -19.45 11.60
C GLU A 190 5.42 -18.84 11.09
N ARG A 191 4.62 -19.61 10.34
CA ARG A 191 3.41 -19.12 9.66
C ARG A 191 2.42 -18.40 10.58
N HIS A 192 2.32 -18.82 11.84
CA HIS A 192 1.41 -18.21 12.81
C HIS A 192 1.86 -16.80 13.24
N LYS A 193 3.13 -16.46 13.06
CA LYS A 193 3.66 -15.10 13.28
C LYS A 193 3.46 -14.18 12.08
N VAL A 194 2.95 -14.66 10.94
CA VAL A 194 2.79 -13.86 9.72
C VAL A 194 1.34 -13.49 9.50
N SER A 195 1.06 -12.23 9.22
CA SER A 195 -0.25 -11.79 8.73
C SER A 195 -0.12 -10.73 7.63
N ALA A 196 -1.07 -10.75 6.70
CA ALA A 196 -1.23 -9.70 5.72
C ALA A 196 -2.10 -8.58 6.31
N ILE A 197 -1.56 -7.37 6.38
CA ILE A 197 -2.31 -6.14 6.63
C ILE A 197 -2.10 -5.26 5.41
N ALA A 198 -3.18 -4.95 4.69
CA ALA A 198 -3.10 -4.23 3.43
C ALA A 198 -2.28 -2.93 3.54
N HIS A 199 -1.57 -2.58 2.46
CA HIS A 199 -0.97 -1.26 2.36
C HIS A 199 -2.08 -0.20 2.44
N GLY A 200 -1.92 0.81 3.29
CA GLY A 200 -2.89 1.87 3.41
C GLY A 200 -2.86 2.85 2.23
N ALA A 201 -3.99 3.50 1.98
CA ALA A 201 -4.11 4.55 0.99
C ALA A 201 -4.69 5.84 1.58
N THR A 202 -4.29 6.97 1.01
CA THR A 202 -4.95 8.24 1.27
C THR A 202 -6.22 8.31 0.44
N ILE A 203 -7.38 8.21 1.10
CA ILE A 203 -8.66 8.32 0.43
C ILE A 203 -8.96 9.79 0.15
N PRO A 204 -9.14 10.18 -1.11
CA PRO A 204 -9.47 11.56 -1.43
C PRO A 204 -10.82 11.96 -0.83
N LEU A 205 -10.84 13.04 -0.07
CA LEU A 205 -12.06 13.61 0.48
C LEU A 205 -12.71 14.52 -0.58
N GLY A 206 -13.98 14.30 -0.89
CA GLY A 206 -14.79 15.16 -1.74
C GLY A 206 -15.25 14.57 -3.06
N VAL A 207 -15.97 15.40 -3.83
CA VAL A 207 -16.49 15.02 -5.16
C VAL A 207 -15.33 14.82 -6.13
N ALA A 208 -15.42 13.77 -6.95
CA ALA A 208 -14.43 13.52 -7.99
C ALA A 208 -14.18 14.78 -8.82
N LEU A 209 -12.93 15.23 -8.86
CA LEU A 209 -12.55 16.42 -9.64
C LEU A 209 -13.01 16.25 -11.10
N LYS A 210 -13.72 17.24 -11.61
CA LYS A 210 -14.12 17.26 -13.02
C LYS A 210 -12.84 17.29 -13.86
N ARG A 211 -12.66 16.29 -14.70
CA ARG A 211 -11.53 16.27 -15.62
C ARG A 211 -11.67 17.40 -16.61
N ALA A 212 -10.72 18.31 -16.61
CA ALA A 212 -10.62 19.36 -17.61
C ALA A 212 -9.44 19.03 -18.54
N GLY A 213 -9.65 19.18 -19.86
CA GLY A 213 -8.57 19.01 -20.84
C GLY A 213 -8.39 17.58 -21.35
N ARG A 214 -7.15 17.27 -21.75
CA ARG A 214 -6.78 15.98 -22.36
C ARG A 214 -6.86 14.83 -21.34
N PRO A 215 -7.35 13.63 -21.76
CA PRO A 215 -7.29 12.44 -20.92
C PRO A 215 -5.82 12.15 -20.54
N THR A 216 -5.55 11.97 -19.24
CA THR A 216 -4.18 11.71 -18.76
C THR A 216 -4.03 10.24 -18.39
N VAL A 217 -3.09 9.56 -19.03
CA VAL A 217 -2.48 8.30 -18.58
C VAL A 217 -1.42 8.66 -17.56
N LEU A 218 -1.38 8.04 -16.39
CA LEU A 218 -0.51 8.42 -15.29
C LEU A 218 0.33 7.25 -14.79
N THR A 219 1.64 7.47 -14.69
CA THR A 219 2.55 6.69 -13.83
C THR A 219 3.26 7.64 -12.88
N TRP A 220 3.40 7.25 -11.62
CA TRP A 220 4.14 8.06 -10.66
C TRP A 220 5.04 7.24 -9.73
N GLY A 221 5.95 7.92 -9.07
CA GLY A 221 6.89 7.37 -8.10
C GLY A 221 8.33 7.65 -8.50
N LEU A 222 9.26 7.04 -7.79
CA LEU A 222 10.68 7.16 -8.11
C LEU A 222 10.96 6.48 -9.46
N LEU A 223 11.48 7.25 -10.43
CA LEU A 223 11.72 6.79 -11.79
C LEU A 223 13.07 6.06 -11.87
N GLY A 224 13.10 4.94 -12.56
CA GLY A 224 14.32 4.14 -12.79
C GLY A 224 14.02 2.86 -13.57
N PRO A 225 15.05 2.08 -13.89
CA PRO A 225 14.90 0.79 -14.54
C PRO A 225 13.90 -0.10 -13.81
N GLY A 226 13.13 -0.89 -14.54
CA GLY A 226 12.08 -1.74 -13.99
C GLY A 226 10.72 -1.07 -13.80
N LYS A 227 10.62 0.26 -14.04
CA LYS A 227 9.32 0.96 -14.03
C LYS A 227 8.52 0.77 -15.33
N GLY A 228 9.14 0.32 -16.41
CA GLY A 228 8.48 -0.01 -17.67
C GLY A 228 7.84 1.16 -18.39
N VAL A 229 8.19 2.40 -18.04
CA VAL A 229 7.59 3.61 -18.64
C VAL A 229 7.85 3.71 -20.15
N GLU A 230 8.94 3.13 -20.63
CA GLU A 230 9.30 3.01 -22.04
C GLU A 230 8.21 2.33 -22.86
N ARG A 231 7.59 1.26 -22.35
CA ARG A 231 6.51 0.54 -23.05
C ARG A 231 5.26 1.39 -23.22
N VAL A 232 4.95 2.24 -22.22
CA VAL A 232 3.83 3.16 -22.33
C VAL A 232 4.15 4.30 -23.30
N ILE A 233 5.42 4.77 -23.34
CA ILE A 233 5.86 5.76 -24.35
C ILE A 233 5.63 5.19 -25.75
N ASP A 234 6.04 3.95 -26.01
CA ASP A 234 5.83 3.28 -27.30
C ASP A 234 4.35 3.15 -27.67
N SER A 235 3.50 2.84 -26.66
CA SER A 235 2.05 2.76 -26.84
C SER A 235 1.39 4.11 -27.21
N MET A 236 2.00 5.24 -26.83
CA MET A 236 1.41 6.58 -27.01
C MET A 236 1.21 6.97 -28.45
N GLY A 237 2.00 6.45 -29.41
CA GLY A 237 1.80 6.66 -30.83
C GLY A 237 0.41 6.24 -31.29
N ALA A 238 -0.01 5.03 -30.92
CA ALA A 238 -1.34 4.50 -31.24
C ALA A 238 -2.47 5.13 -30.42
N LEU A 239 -2.19 5.61 -29.20
CA LEU A 239 -3.17 6.24 -28.33
C LEU A 239 -3.44 7.70 -28.71
N HIS A 240 -2.49 8.36 -29.33
CA HIS A 240 -2.62 9.77 -29.77
C HIS A 240 -3.75 9.99 -30.76
N GLU A 241 -4.14 8.99 -31.53
CA GLU A 241 -5.26 9.03 -32.49
C GLU A 241 -6.63 9.02 -31.81
N LEU A 242 -6.70 8.66 -30.54
CA LEU A 242 -7.97 8.61 -29.81
C LEU A 242 -8.56 10.01 -29.59
N ARG A 243 -9.90 10.06 -29.53
CA ARG A 243 -10.63 11.31 -29.26
C ARG A 243 -10.13 11.94 -27.94
N GLY A 244 -9.79 13.22 -27.98
CA GLY A 244 -9.26 13.96 -26.85
C GLY A 244 -7.74 13.90 -26.74
N ARG A 245 -7.06 13.18 -27.64
CA ARG A 245 -5.59 13.09 -27.76
C ARG A 245 -4.94 12.89 -26.40
N PRO A 246 -5.02 11.70 -25.80
CA PRO A 246 -4.47 11.43 -24.48
C PRO A 246 -3.03 11.88 -24.32
N GLN A 247 -2.66 12.29 -23.11
CA GLN A 247 -1.27 12.56 -22.75
C GLN A 247 -0.79 11.55 -21.70
N TYR A 248 0.49 11.24 -21.71
CA TYR A 248 1.12 10.43 -20.67
C TYR A 248 1.90 11.32 -19.73
N LEU A 249 1.57 11.26 -18.43
CA LEU A 249 2.28 11.96 -17.37
C LEU A 249 3.13 10.96 -16.58
N ILE A 250 4.43 11.16 -16.58
CA ILE A 250 5.42 10.44 -15.78
C ILE A 250 5.84 11.36 -14.65
N ALA A 251 5.35 11.11 -13.43
CA ALA A 251 5.51 12.01 -12.30
C ALA A 251 6.40 11.42 -11.20
N GLY A 252 7.41 12.17 -10.79
CA GLY A 252 8.34 11.86 -9.73
C GLY A 252 9.80 12.02 -10.13
N PRO A 253 10.70 12.19 -9.14
CA PRO A 253 12.14 12.29 -9.38
C PRO A 253 12.72 10.94 -9.79
N THR A 254 13.94 10.96 -10.31
CA THR A 254 14.73 9.74 -10.51
C THR A 254 15.07 9.12 -9.15
N HIS A 255 15.07 7.80 -9.09
CA HIS A 255 15.35 7.08 -7.85
C HIS A 255 16.76 7.42 -7.32
N PRO A 256 16.95 7.78 -6.03
CA PRO A 256 18.26 8.21 -5.51
C PRO A 256 19.39 7.21 -5.78
N LYS A 257 19.13 5.89 -5.67
CA LYS A 257 20.13 4.86 -6.01
C LYS A 257 20.52 4.87 -7.50
N VAL A 258 19.57 5.21 -8.39
CA VAL A 258 19.83 5.34 -9.83
C VAL A 258 20.66 6.59 -10.08
N VAL A 259 20.29 7.71 -9.45
CA VAL A 259 21.09 8.96 -9.55
C VAL A 259 22.51 8.76 -9.05
N ALA A 260 22.69 8.03 -7.95
CA ALA A 260 24.01 7.73 -7.39
C ALA A 260 24.85 6.82 -8.32
N ALA A 261 24.22 5.92 -9.08
CA ALA A 261 24.91 4.99 -9.97
C ALA A 261 25.21 5.58 -11.35
N GLU A 262 24.26 6.29 -11.95
CA GLU A 262 24.33 6.74 -13.37
C GLU A 262 23.80 8.16 -13.62
N GLY A 263 23.54 8.95 -12.56
CA GLY A 263 22.95 10.28 -12.70
C GLY A 263 21.52 10.23 -13.24
N GLU A 264 21.20 11.15 -14.15
CA GLU A 264 19.88 11.25 -14.81
C GLU A 264 19.81 10.47 -16.14
N ALA A 265 20.83 9.64 -16.47
CA ALA A 265 20.92 8.96 -17.75
C ALA A 265 19.67 8.17 -18.14
N TYR A 266 19.05 7.47 -17.18
CA TYR A 266 17.80 6.76 -17.44
C TYR A 266 16.67 7.69 -17.88
N ARG A 267 16.46 8.81 -17.17
CA ARG A 267 15.44 9.81 -17.52
C ARG A 267 15.71 10.47 -18.86
N GLU A 268 16.96 10.85 -19.11
CA GLU A 268 17.37 11.47 -20.37
C GLU A 268 17.14 10.54 -21.56
N ALA A 269 17.44 9.24 -21.40
CA ALA A 269 17.14 8.24 -22.43
C ALA A 269 15.63 8.14 -22.73
N ARG A 270 14.77 8.26 -21.72
CA ARG A 270 13.30 8.27 -21.92
C ARG A 270 12.83 9.56 -22.61
N ILE A 271 13.41 10.70 -22.26
CA ILE A 271 13.12 11.97 -22.95
C ILE A 271 13.53 11.89 -24.42
N GLU A 272 14.68 11.28 -24.71
CA GLU A 272 15.15 11.09 -26.07
C GLU A 272 14.26 10.11 -26.86
N GLN A 273 13.79 9.01 -26.23
CA GLN A 273 12.79 8.12 -26.82
C GLN A 273 11.53 8.88 -27.25
N VAL A 274 11.03 9.80 -26.41
CA VAL A 274 9.86 10.64 -26.72
C VAL A 274 10.12 11.54 -27.93
N ARG A 275 11.32 12.16 -28.04
CA ARG A 275 11.71 12.99 -29.17
C ARG A 275 11.78 12.19 -30.47
N ASN A 276 12.46 11.04 -30.41
CA ASN A 276 12.65 10.17 -31.57
C ASN A 276 11.35 9.58 -32.10
N SER A 277 10.38 9.37 -31.21
CA SER A 277 9.03 8.88 -31.56
C SER A 277 8.08 10.02 -31.99
N GLY A 278 8.51 11.27 -32.02
CA GLY A 278 7.65 12.40 -32.39
C GLY A 278 6.53 12.71 -31.37
N LEU A 279 6.68 12.26 -30.12
CA LEU A 279 5.65 12.34 -29.06
C LEU A 279 5.82 13.56 -28.13
N THR A 280 6.65 14.52 -28.51
CA THR A 280 6.86 15.77 -27.77
C THR A 280 5.52 16.49 -27.56
N GLY A 281 5.19 16.82 -26.30
CA GLY A 281 3.89 17.40 -25.90
C GLY A 281 2.75 16.38 -25.71
N SER A 282 2.98 15.09 -26.03
CA SER A 282 2.08 13.99 -25.68
C SER A 282 2.56 13.18 -24.49
N VAL A 283 3.87 13.23 -24.20
CA VAL A 283 4.47 12.65 -22.99
C VAL A 283 5.11 13.79 -22.20
N VAL A 284 4.80 13.85 -20.90
CA VAL A 284 5.25 14.90 -19.98
C VAL A 284 5.98 14.25 -18.81
N PHE A 285 7.17 14.73 -18.51
CA PHE A 285 7.94 14.36 -17.33
C PHE A 285 7.81 15.46 -16.27
N ASP A 286 7.36 15.09 -15.08
CA ASP A 286 7.30 15.97 -13.90
C ASP A 286 8.24 15.42 -12.82
N PRO A 287 9.42 16.00 -12.61
CA PRO A 287 10.41 15.47 -11.69
C PRO A 287 10.11 15.81 -10.21
N ALA A 288 9.04 16.56 -9.92
CA ALA A 288 8.76 16.98 -8.57
C ALA A 288 8.36 15.81 -7.67
N TYR A 289 8.98 15.71 -6.49
CA TYR A 289 8.46 14.85 -5.42
C TYR A 289 7.18 15.46 -4.84
N ARG A 290 6.14 14.65 -4.70
CA ARG A 290 4.82 15.13 -4.27
C ARG A 290 4.38 14.49 -2.96
N SER A 291 3.70 15.26 -2.13
CA SER A 291 3.05 14.76 -0.92
C SER A 291 1.89 13.80 -1.25
N GLY A 292 1.48 13.00 -0.27
CA GLY A 292 0.37 12.06 -0.44
C GLY A 292 -0.93 12.72 -0.92
N SER A 293 -1.27 13.92 -0.42
CA SER A 293 -2.45 14.68 -0.86
C SER A 293 -2.33 15.18 -2.30
N ALA A 294 -1.15 15.65 -2.71
CA ALA A 294 -0.88 16.07 -4.08
C ALA A 294 -0.91 14.88 -5.06
N ILE A 295 -0.37 13.72 -4.65
CA ILE A 295 -0.49 12.47 -5.41
C ILE A 295 -1.97 12.08 -5.56
N ALA A 296 -2.74 12.09 -4.48
CA ALA A 296 -4.16 11.75 -4.52
C ALA A 296 -4.94 12.64 -5.50
N ALA A 297 -4.69 13.96 -5.49
CA ALA A 297 -5.30 14.91 -6.42
C ALA A 297 -4.89 14.62 -7.88
N MET A 298 -3.61 14.34 -8.11
CA MET A 298 -3.09 13.98 -9.43
C MET A 298 -3.71 12.68 -9.95
N VAL A 299 -3.80 11.65 -9.12
CA VAL A 299 -4.47 10.39 -9.44
C VAL A 299 -5.94 10.63 -9.76
N GLN A 300 -6.65 11.41 -8.94
CA GLN A 300 -8.06 11.74 -9.20
C GLN A 300 -8.29 12.47 -10.52
N SER A 301 -7.36 13.31 -10.95
CA SER A 301 -7.46 14.03 -12.23
C SER A 301 -7.14 13.15 -13.45
N SER A 302 -6.46 12.02 -13.27
CA SER A 302 -6.09 11.12 -14.36
C SER A 302 -7.29 10.36 -14.95
N ALA A 303 -7.17 9.92 -16.19
CA ALA A 303 -8.15 9.06 -16.84
C ALA A 303 -7.93 7.59 -16.51
N VAL A 304 -6.67 7.19 -16.45
CA VAL A 304 -6.21 5.84 -16.13
C VAL A 304 -4.83 5.91 -15.49
N VAL A 305 -4.59 5.05 -14.52
CA VAL A 305 -3.25 4.79 -13.98
C VAL A 305 -2.66 3.59 -14.69
N VAL A 306 -1.40 3.67 -15.07
CA VAL A 306 -0.68 2.54 -15.65
C VAL A 306 0.54 2.21 -14.82
N LEU A 307 0.70 0.94 -14.50
CA LEU A 307 1.81 0.40 -13.69
C LEU A 307 2.48 -0.74 -14.48
N PRO A 308 3.32 -0.39 -15.47
CA PRO A 308 3.88 -1.33 -16.45
C PRO A 308 5.19 -1.95 -15.95
N TYR A 309 5.24 -2.34 -14.68
CA TYR A 309 6.47 -2.79 -14.02
C TYR A 309 7.06 -4.04 -14.65
N ASP A 310 8.40 -4.09 -14.75
CA ASP A 310 9.14 -5.27 -15.23
C ASP A 310 9.25 -6.36 -14.16
N ALA A 311 9.18 -5.98 -12.89
CA ALA A 311 9.34 -6.89 -11.77
C ALA A 311 8.15 -7.87 -11.66
N SER A 312 8.33 -9.08 -12.22
CA SER A 312 7.33 -10.16 -12.22
C SER A 312 7.02 -10.72 -10.82
N HIS A 313 7.82 -10.38 -9.81
CA HIS A 313 7.67 -10.86 -8.43
C HIS A 313 7.39 -9.75 -7.43
N GLN A 314 6.91 -8.59 -7.89
CA GLN A 314 6.58 -7.50 -6.98
C GLN A 314 5.30 -7.82 -6.19
N VAL A 315 5.46 -8.08 -4.89
CA VAL A 315 4.37 -8.47 -3.97
C VAL A 315 3.79 -7.30 -3.17
N SER A 316 4.33 -6.09 -3.32
CA SER A 316 3.85 -4.88 -2.64
C SER A 316 3.93 -3.67 -3.58
N SER A 317 2.87 -2.88 -3.66
CA SER A 317 2.85 -1.63 -4.45
C SER A 317 1.90 -0.62 -3.85
N GLY A 318 2.44 0.39 -3.17
CA GLY A 318 1.67 1.51 -2.65
C GLY A 318 1.02 2.35 -3.76
N ALA A 319 1.64 2.44 -4.93
CA ALA A 319 1.06 3.12 -6.08
C ALA A 319 -0.22 2.41 -6.57
N LEU A 320 -0.21 1.09 -6.65
CA LEU A 320 -1.37 0.28 -7.01
C LEU A 320 -2.54 0.53 -6.04
N VAL A 321 -2.26 0.42 -4.73
CA VAL A 321 -3.29 0.58 -3.68
C VAL A 321 -3.88 1.99 -3.71
N ASN A 322 -3.04 3.03 -3.83
CA ASN A 322 -3.52 4.41 -3.94
C ASN A 322 -4.35 4.67 -5.21
N ALA A 323 -3.98 4.06 -6.35
CA ALA A 323 -4.75 4.18 -7.59
C ALA A 323 -6.15 3.57 -7.44
N VAL A 324 -6.22 2.33 -6.96
CA VAL A 324 -7.48 1.61 -6.72
C VAL A 324 -8.35 2.37 -5.71
N ALA A 325 -7.79 2.74 -4.56
CA ALA A 325 -8.51 3.44 -3.51
C ALA A 325 -9.02 4.84 -3.94
N SER A 326 -8.35 5.47 -4.91
CA SER A 326 -8.82 6.72 -5.52
C SER A 326 -9.96 6.53 -6.52
N GLY A 327 -10.42 5.30 -6.75
CA GLY A 327 -11.46 4.97 -7.71
C GLY A 327 -11.06 5.31 -9.14
N ARG A 328 -9.80 5.04 -9.53
CA ARG A 328 -9.32 5.21 -10.90
C ARG A 328 -9.10 3.86 -11.56
N PRO A 329 -9.48 3.71 -12.83
CA PRO A 329 -9.12 2.53 -13.60
C PRO A 329 -7.61 2.32 -13.58
N VAL A 330 -7.17 1.09 -13.42
CA VAL A 330 -5.76 0.72 -13.42
C VAL A 330 -5.49 -0.26 -14.57
N VAL A 331 -4.38 -0.07 -15.27
CA VAL A 331 -3.79 -1.06 -16.16
C VAL A 331 -2.43 -1.41 -15.58
N ALA A 332 -2.14 -2.68 -15.36
CA ALA A 332 -0.89 -3.11 -14.76
C ALA A 332 -0.37 -4.38 -15.43
N THR A 333 0.95 -4.57 -15.42
CA THR A 333 1.55 -5.87 -15.72
C THR A 333 1.21 -6.89 -14.61
N ALA A 334 1.34 -8.17 -14.92
CA ALA A 334 0.90 -9.29 -14.08
C ALA A 334 1.82 -9.56 -12.87
N PHE A 335 2.24 -8.53 -12.14
CA PHE A 335 2.94 -8.77 -10.88
C PHE A 335 1.95 -9.23 -9.78
N PRO A 336 2.40 -10.06 -8.81
CA PRO A 336 1.52 -10.76 -7.87
C PRO A 336 0.52 -9.88 -7.12
N HIS A 337 0.95 -8.69 -6.66
CA HIS A 337 0.03 -7.77 -5.97
C HIS A 337 -1.01 -7.17 -6.93
N ALA A 338 -0.66 -6.95 -8.22
CA ALA A 338 -1.64 -6.48 -9.20
C ALA A 338 -2.67 -7.57 -9.50
N VAL A 339 -2.23 -8.82 -9.66
CA VAL A 339 -3.13 -9.97 -9.87
C VAL A 339 -4.11 -10.11 -8.70
N GLU A 340 -3.64 -9.99 -7.47
CA GLU A 340 -4.46 -10.06 -6.27
C GLU A 340 -5.50 -8.93 -6.22
N LEU A 341 -5.07 -7.67 -6.35
CA LEU A 341 -5.94 -6.52 -6.11
C LEU A 341 -6.83 -6.19 -7.31
N LEU A 342 -6.33 -6.30 -8.55
CA LEU A 342 -7.09 -5.99 -9.76
C LEU A 342 -7.98 -7.14 -10.23
N GLY A 343 -7.71 -8.37 -9.79
CA GLY A 343 -8.57 -9.54 -10.05
C GLY A 343 -10.01 -9.37 -9.57
N THR A 344 -10.26 -8.40 -8.69
CA THR A 344 -11.61 -8.01 -8.25
C THR A 344 -12.43 -7.27 -9.32
N GLY A 345 -11.79 -6.77 -10.39
CA GLY A 345 -12.40 -5.94 -11.43
C GLY A 345 -12.04 -4.46 -11.36
N ALA A 346 -11.12 -4.05 -10.47
CA ALA A 346 -10.66 -2.68 -10.35
C ALA A 346 -9.71 -2.23 -11.47
N GLY A 347 -9.27 -3.15 -12.34
CA GLY A 347 -8.32 -2.85 -13.42
C GLY A 347 -8.21 -3.95 -14.48
N ILE A 348 -7.28 -3.75 -15.41
CA ILE A 348 -6.87 -4.74 -16.41
C ILE A 348 -5.44 -5.16 -16.11
N ILE A 349 -5.19 -6.46 -16.16
CA ILE A 349 -3.88 -7.06 -16.03
C ILE A 349 -3.42 -7.48 -17.41
N VAL A 350 -2.17 -7.19 -17.74
CA VAL A 350 -1.54 -7.59 -19.01
C VAL A 350 -0.24 -8.34 -18.73
N ASP A 351 0.14 -9.22 -19.62
CA ASP A 351 1.41 -9.93 -19.50
C ASP A 351 2.60 -8.97 -19.65
N HIS A 352 3.73 -9.31 -19.00
CA HIS A 352 4.93 -8.47 -18.99
C HIS A 352 5.52 -8.30 -20.40
N ASP A 353 5.45 -9.33 -21.23
CA ASP A 353 6.09 -9.39 -22.54
C ASP A 353 5.11 -9.15 -23.70
N ASP A 354 3.93 -8.58 -23.40
CA ASP A 354 2.90 -8.28 -24.42
C ASP A 354 2.63 -6.75 -24.52
N PRO A 355 3.42 -6.02 -25.31
CA PRO A 355 3.22 -4.59 -25.52
C PRO A 355 1.93 -4.26 -26.29
N GLU A 356 1.40 -5.20 -27.10
CA GLU A 356 0.14 -5.01 -27.80
C GLU A 356 -1.03 -5.10 -26.84
N ALA A 357 -0.98 -6.04 -25.87
CA ALA A 357 -1.98 -6.14 -24.81
C ALA A 357 -2.01 -4.86 -23.94
N LEU A 358 -0.85 -4.28 -23.60
CA LEU A 358 -0.77 -3.03 -22.89
C LEU A 358 -1.45 -1.88 -23.66
N THR A 359 -1.10 -1.73 -24.92
CA THR A 359 -1.69 -0.71 -25.82
C THR A 359 -3.20 -0.89 -25.97
N SER A 360 -3.64 -2.14 -26.19
CA SER A 360 -5.06 -2.51 -26.32
C SER A 360 -5.83 -2.22 -25.03
N ALA A 361 -5.29 -2.58 -23.87
CA ALA A 361 -5.91 -2.32 -22.56
C ALA A 361 -6.08 -0.81 -22.30
N LEU A 362 -5.04 -0.01 -22.54
CA LEU A 362 -5.10 1.45 -22.41
C LEU A 362 -6.13 2.06 -23.37
N ARG A 363 -6.14 1.63 -24.64
CA ARG A 363 -7.13 2.07 -25.64
C ARG A 363 -8.55 1.74 -25.17
N LYS A 364 -8.78 0.53 -24.69
CA LYS A 364 -10.09 0.07 -24.22
C LYS A 364 -10.60 0.91 -23.05
N VAL A 365 -9.76 1.15 -22.03
CA VAL A 365 -10.13 1.98 -20.87
C VAL A 365 -10.41 3.43 -21.28
N LEU A 366 -9.62 3.99 -22.20
CA LEU A 366 -9.77 5.38 -22.66
C LEU A 366 -10.98 5.59 -23.57
N SER A 367 -11.45 4.53 -24.29
CA SER A 367 -12.54 4.60 -25.28
C SER A 367 -13.87 4.10 -24.73
N ASP A 368 -13.89 3.31 -23.65
CA ASP A 368 -15.10 2.74 -23.07
C ASP A 368 -15.39 3.32 -21.68
N PRO A 369 -16.27 4.35 -21.60
CA PRO A 369 -16.65 4.95 -20.32
C PRO A 369 -17.36 4.00 -19.36
N ARG A 370 -18.04 2.95 -19.87
CA ARG A 370 -18.74 1.97 -19.02
C ARG A 370 -17.73 1.08 -18.33
N LEU A 371 -16.76 0.57 -19.06
CA LEU A 371 -15.67 -0.23 -18.49
C LEU A 371 -14.88 0.58 -17.45
N ALA A 372 -14.46 1.80 -17.80
CA ALA A 372 -13.77 2.69 -16.87
C ALA A 372 -14.63 3.01 -15.63
N GLY A 373 -15.93 3.17 -15.80
CA GLY A 373 -16.89 3.40 -14.72
C GLY A 373 -17.03 2.21 -13.77
N ASN A 374 -17.07 0.98 -14.30
CA ASN A 374 -17.14 -0.25 -13.52
C ASN A 374 -15.87 -0.46 -12.68
N MET A 375 -14.69 -0.27 -13.29
CA MET A 375 -13.41 -0.33 -12.57
C MET A 375 -13.34 0.70 -11.44
N ALA A 376 -13.75 1.93 -11.73
CA ALA A 376 -13.80 2.99 -10.75
C ALA A 376 -14.78 2.70 -9.60
N ALA A 377 -15.91 2.06 -9.89
CA ALA A 377 -16.89 1.65 -8.88
C ALA A 377 -16.32 0.57 -7.97
N GLU A 378 -15.64 -0.43 -8.54
CA GLU A 378 -14.97 -1.47 -7.75
C GLU A 378 -13.85 -0.90 -6.88
N GLY A 379 -13.01 -0.01 -7.41
CA GLY A 379 -12.01 0.68 -6.62
C GLY A 379 -12.62 1.45 -5.43
N ARG A 380 -13.72 2.17 -5.63
CA ARG A 380 -14.44 2.84 -4.54
C ARG A 380 -15.04 1.87 -3.52
N ARG A 381 -15.45 0.68 -3.94
CA ARG A 381 -15.94 -0.37 -3.05
C ARG A 381 -14.83 -0.89 -2.12
N LEU A 382 -13.61 -1.01 -2.64
CA LEU A 382 -12.44 -1.45 -1.89
C LEU A 382 -11.85 -0.35 -0.99
N ALA A 383 -12.00 0.93 -1.37
CA ALA A 383 -11.35 2.06 -0.72
C ALA A 383 -11.49 2.12 0.81
N PRO A 384 -12.67 1.86 1.43
CA PRO A 384 -12.79 1.92 2.89
C PRO A 384 -11.85 0.97 3.63
N SER A 385 -11.66 -0.26 3.13
CA SER A 385 -10.76 -1.24 3.75
C SER A 385 -9.28 -0.90 3.58
N LEU A 386 -8.96 -0.08 2.58
CA LEU A 386 -7.62 0.38 2.28
C LEU A 386 -7.28 1.72 2.94
N ALA A 387 -8.22 2.38 3.60
CA ALA A 387 -7.99 3.66 4.26
C ALA A 387 -7.01 3.54 5.43
N TRP A 388 -6.05 4.46 5.57
CA TRP A 388 -5.06 4.44 6.65
C TRP A 388 -5.63 4.28 8.05
N PRO A 389 -6.75 4.96 8.45
CA PRO A 389 -7.35 4.72 9.76
C PRO A 389 -7.82 3.27 9.96
N GLN A 390 -8.38 2.64 8.91
CA GLN A 390 -8.80 1.24 8.97
C GLN A 390 -7.61 0.28 9.03
N VAL A 391 -6.57 0.53 8.23
CA VAL A 391 -5.31 -0.22 8.28
C VAL A 391 -4.66 -0.10 9.67
N ALA A 392 -4.59 1.10 10.22
CA ALA A 392 -4.07 1.34 11.57
C ALA A 392 -4.88 0.62 12.66
N THR A 393 -6.20 0.46 12.49
CA THR A 393 -7.03 -0.36 13.39
C THR A 393 -6.56 -1.82 13.42
N SER A 394 -6.12 -2.37 12.29
CA SER A 394 -5.56 -3.73 12.23
C SER A 394 -4.25 -3.84 13.03
N TYR A 395 -3.37 -2.84 12.94
CA TYR A 395 -2.15 -2.77 13.77
C TYR A 395 -2.45 -2.63 15.25
N LEU A 396 -3.45 -1.82 15.63
CA LEU A 396 -3.90 -1.69 17.02
C LEU A 396 -4.42 -3.02 17.57
N THR A 397 -5.24 -3.72 16.80
CA THR A 397 -5.79 -5.03 17.17
C THR A 397 -4.68 -6.06 17.36
N LEU A 398 -3.71 -6.09 16.44
CA LEU A 398 -2.53 -6.94 16.55
C LEU A 398 -1.71 -6.62 17.79
N ALA A 399 -1.42 -5.34 18.02
CA ALA A 399 -0.66 -4.88 19.19
C ALA A 399 -1.34 -5.29 20.51
N GLN A 400 -2.66 -5.08 20.62
CA GLN A 400 -3.42 -5.47 21.79
C GLN A 400 -3.42 -6.98 22.03
N ARG A 401 -3.43 -7.80 20.96
CA ARG A 401 -3.29 -9.25 21.05
C ARG A 401 -1.92 -9.63 21.62
N LEU A 402 -0.83 -9.14 21.04
CA LEU A 402 0.55 -9.46 21.47
C LEU A 402 0.78 -9.04 22.92
N LEU A 403 0.30 -7.88 23.32
CA LEU A 403 0.42 -7.41 24.71
C LEU A 403 -0.35 -8.30 25.70
N ARG A 404 -1.51 -8.85 25.31
CA ARG A 404 -2.28 -9.79 26.15
C ARG A 404 -1.57 -11.14 26.25
N GLU A 405 -1.08 -11.68 25.13
CA GLU A 405 -0.33 -12.94 25.07
C GLU A 405 0.90 -12.86 25.97
N ARG A 406 1.66 -11.77 25.89
CA ARG A 406 2.85 -11.58 26.75
C ARG A 406 2.54 -11.47 28.23
N ARG A 407 1.44 -10.80 28.62
CA ARG A 407 0.99 -10.75 30.03
C ARG A 407 0.52 -12.10 30.58
N ALA A 408 0.07 -12.99 29.73
CA ALA A 408 -0.36 -14.33 30.13
C ALA A 408 0.81 -15.30 30.34
N LEU A 409 2.03 -14.93 29.89
CA LEU A 409 3.24 -15.71 30.02
C LEU A 409 4.09 -15.31 31.26
N VAL A 410 3.75 -14.19 31.90
CA VAL A 410 4.36 -13.65 33.13
C VAL A 410 3.45 -13.90 34.33
#